data_b2e22c4a1162a66b6bc2831dcd5aca69
#
_entry.id   b2e22c4a1162a66b6bc2831dcd5aca69
#
_cell.length_a   1.000
_cell.length_b   1.000
_cell.length_c   1.000
_cell.angle_alpha   90.00
_cell.angle_beta   90.00
_cell.angle_gamma   90.00
#
_symmetry.space_group_name_H-M   'P 1'
#
loop_
_entity.id
_entity.type
_entity.pdbx_description
1 polymer ?
#
loop_
_entity_poly.entity_id
_entity_poly.type
_entity_poly.pdbx_seq_one_letter_code
_entity_poly.pdbx_strand_id
1 'polypeptide(L)'
;MTVKLGHVSLLGDNAYSLFARFTTVSGLRAGSPVVMLGIEVGRVGRLTMDQKDQKVVVEIRIQKDIKVYDDAIASIKTEGLIGDMFLSIDPGGAGKLLGPGGTITETQPAVDIVDLIGKYAFGEVKKQ
;
A
#
# COMPACT_ATOMS: atom_id res chain seq x y z
N MET A 1 -26.79 19.40 -2.95
CA MET A 1 -26.30 18.93 -2.97
C MET A 1 -25.77 18.61 -3.75
N THR A 2 -25.71 18.76 -4.09
CA THR A 2 -25.46 18.16 -4.76
C THR A 2 -24.33 18.11 -5.22
N VAL A 3 -23.86 18.71 -5.43
CA VAL A 3 -22.88 18.57 -5.88
C VAL A 3 -22.00 17.97 -5.43
N LYS A 4 -21.88 18.10 -4.84
CA LYS A 4 -21.08 17.50 -4.28
C LYS A 4 -21.09 16.32 -4.51
N LEU A 5 -21.85 16.14 -4.80
CA LEU A 5 -22.04 14.99 -4.86
C LEU A 5 -21.36 14.29 -5.80
N GLY A 6 -21.34 14.54 -6.93
CA GLY A 6 -20.92 13.71 -7.91
C GLY A 6 -19.55 13.29 -7.83
N HIS A 7 -18.62 14.15 -7.89
CA HIS A 7 -17.29 13.75 -8.00
C HIS A 7 -16.72 13.25 -6.76
N VAL A 8 -17.03 13.84 -5.76
CA VAL A 8 -16.56 13.38 -4.51
C VAL A 8 -17.10 12.02 -4.27
N SER A 9 -18.32 11.83 -4.63
CA SER A 9 -18.95 10.59 -4.35
C SER A 9 -18.44 9.47 -5.19
N LEU A 10 -17.83 9.74 -6.31
CA LEU A 10 -17.29 8.65 -7.08
C LEU A 10 -16.37 7.80 -6.28
N LEU A 11 -15.39 8.41 -5.62
CA LEU A 11 -14.51 7.64 -4.78
C LEU A 11 -15.09 7.45 -3.41
N GLY A 12 -15.74 8.46 -2.87
CA GLY A 12 -16.27 8.38 -1.53
C GLY A 12 -17.36 7.34 -1.38
N ASP A 13 -18.25 7.28 -2.36
CA ASP A 13 -19.37 6.36 -2.30
C ASP A 13 -18.99 4.95 -2.70
N ASN A 14 -17.99 4.81 -3.54
CA ASN A 14 -17.64 3.52 -4.09
C ASN A 14 -16.33 2.98 -3.59
N ALA A 15 -15.93 3.44 -2.43
CA ALA A 15 -14.68 3.00 -1.85
C ALA A 15 -14.84 2.76 -0.37
N TYR A 16 -13.98 1.91 0.17
CA TYR A 16 -13.88 1.76 1.60
C TYR A 16 -12.42 1.85 1.98
N SER A 17 -12.15 2.10 3.25
CA SER A 17 -10.79 2.30 3.72
C SER A 17 -10.30 1.09 4.46
N LEU A 18 -9.07 0.70 4.15
CA LEU A 18 -8.33 -0.26 4.94
C LEU A 18 -7.08 0.44 5.43
N PHE A 19 -6.40 -0.16 6.36
CA PHE A 19 -5.19 0.43 6.92
C PHE A 19 -4.08 -0.59 6.91
N ALA A 20 -2.84 -0.10 6.76
CA ALA A 20 -1.67 -0.94 6.83
C ALA A 20 -0.58 -0.17 7.54
N ARG A 21 0.25 -0.86 8.28
CA ARG A 21 1.31 -0.21 9.06
C ARG A 21 2.64 -0.66 8.49
N PHE A 22 3.49 0.33 8.17
CA PHE A 22 4.79 0.09 7.58
C PHE A 22 5.87 0.70 8.44
N THR A 23 7.06 0.13 8.39
CA THR A 23 8.20 0.72 9.07
C THR A 23 8.69 1.95 8.32
N THR A 24 8.52 1.99 7.02
CA THR A 24 8.86 3.15 6.21
C THR A 24 8.04 3.12 4.93
N VAL A 25 7.70 4.28 4.43
CA VAL A 25 6.93 4.38 3.19
C VAL A 25 7.65 5.16 2.10
N SER A 26 8.90 5.41 2.30
CA SER A 26 9.81 6.12 1.40
C SER A 26 9.29 6.37 -0.02
N GLY A 27 8.74 7.51 -0.28
CA GLY A 27 8.25 7.87 -1.61
C GLY A 27 6.78 7.63 -1.87
N LEU A 28 6.13 6.85 -1.03
CA LEU A 28 4.68 6.67 -1.15
C LEU A 28 3.99 7.91 -0.60
N ARG A 29 2.91 8.33 -1.24
CA ARG A 29 2.21 9.54 -0.79
C ARG A 29 0.73 9.41 -1.04
N ALA A 30 -0.02 10.37 -0.52
CA ALA A 30 -1.45 10.40 -0.76
C ALA A 30 -1.70 10.50 -2.26
N GLY A 31 -2.60 9.70 -2.75
CA GLY A 31 -2.89 9.65 -4.17
C GLY A 31 -2.10 8.62 -4.95
N SER A 32 -1.11 7.97 -4.32
CA SER A 32 -0.38 6.90 -5.00
C SER A 32 -1.32 5.78 -5.36
N PRO A 33 -1.11 5.11 -6.51
CA PRO A 33 -2.02 4.05 -6.92
C PRO A 33 -1.93 2.83 -6.01
N VAL A 34 -3.05 2.15 -5.85
CA VAL A 34 -3.11 0.85 -5.18
C VAL A 34 -3.45 -0.17 -6.24
N VAL A 35 -2.60 -1.18 -6.37
CA VAL A 35 -2.69 -2.15 -7.45
C VAL A 35 -2.86 -3.55 -6.86
N MET A 36 -3.77 -4.33 -7.44
CA MET A 36 -3.99 -5.70 -7.02
C MET A 36 -3.98 -6.56 -8.25
N LEU A 37 -3.09 -7.55 -8.27
CA LEU A 37 -2.95 -8.45 -9.41
C LEU A 37 -2.75 -7.70 -10.73
N GLY A 38 -2.03 -6.57 -10.66
CA GLY A 38 -1.74 -5.78 -11.84
C GLY A 38 -2.79 -4.77 -12.24
N ILE A 39 -3.87 -4.69 -11.49
CA ILE A 39 -4.98 -3.78 -11.82
C ILE A 39 -5.10 -2.72 -10.74
N GLU A 40 -5.24 -1.48 -11.15
CA GLU A 40 -5.41 -0.40 -10.18
C GLU A 40 -6.80 -0.51 -9.56
N VAL A 41 -6.85 -0.67 -8.24
CA VAL A 41 -8.10 -0.88 -7.53
C VAL A 41 -8.40 0.22 -6.52
N GLY A 42 -7.52 1.19 -6.40
CA GLY A 42 -7.76 2.27 -5.45
C GLY A 42 -6.59 3.23 -5.39
N ARG A 43 -6.57 4.01 -4.33
CA ARG A 43 -5.55 5.03 -4.11
C ARG A 43 -5.20 5.09 -2.64
N VAL A 44 -3.97 5.49 -2.37
CA VAL A 44 -3.54 5.75 -1.02
C VAL A 44 -4.22 7.03 -0.54
N GLY A 45 -4.81 6.99 0.64
CA GLY A 45 -5.45 8.16 1.22
C GLY A 45 -4.48 8.94 2.06
N ARG A 46 -4.51 8.73 3.36
CA ARG A 46 -3.70 9.50 4.29
C ARG A 46 -2.56 8.67 4.84
N LEU A 47 -1.43 9.32 5.04
CA LEU A 47 -0.30 8.67 5.71
C LEU A 47 -0.10 9.39 7.04
N THR A 48 -0.07 8.62 8.12
CA THR A 48 0.05 9.17 9.46
C THR A 48 1.21 8.49 10.16
N MET A 49 2.05 9.28 10.81
CA MET A 49 3.16 8.73 11.54
C MET A 49 2.73 8.37 12.96
N ASP A 50 2.98 7.16 13.36
CA ASP A 50 2.76 6.71 14.72
C ASP A 50 4.12 6.64 15.39
N GLN A 51 4.49 7.71 16.08
CA GLN A 51 5.81 7.80 16.68
C GLN A 51 5.98 6.88 17.87
N LYS A 52 4.90 6.52 18.49
CA LYS A 52 4.96 5.64 19.63
C LYS A 52 5.48 4.26 19.22
N ASP A 53 4.94 3.73 18.13
CA ASP A 53 5.37 2.44 17.63
C ASP A 53 6.37 2.57 16.49
N GLN A 54 6.68 3.79 16.10
CA GLN A 54 7.60 4.07 15.01
C GLN A 54 7.17 3.39 13.72
N LYS A 55 5.92 3.58 13.38
CA LYS A 55 5.33 3.03 12.16
C LYS A 55 4.61 4.12 11.42
N VAL A 56 4.38 3.89 10.15
CA VAL A 56 3.55 4.77 9.35
C VAL A 56 2.26 4.03 9.06
N VAL A 57 1.15 4.66 9.39
CA VAL A 57 -0.16 4.09 9.12
C VAL A 57 -0.63 4.64 7.79
N VAL A 58 -0.89 3.76 6.85
CA VAL A 58 -1.31 4.14 5.51
C VAL A 58 -2.79 3.79 5.36
N GLU A 59 -3.58 4.80 5.00
CA GLU A 59 -4.97 4.56 4.68
C GLU A 59 -5.06 4.17 3.21
N ILE A 60 -5.71 3.06 2.93
CA ILE A 60 -5.83 2.53 1.59
C ILE A 60 -7.29 2.59 1.19
N ARG A 61 -7.59 3.37 0.17
CA ARG A 61 -8.97 3.50 -0.29
C ARG A 61 -9.17 2.59 -1.48
N ILE A 62 -10.02 1.60 -1.33
CA ILE A 62 -10.20 0.53 -2.30
C ILE A 62 -11.63 0.54 -2.80
N GLN A 63 -11.81 0.25 -4.07
CA GLN A 63 -13.14 0.17 -4.67
C GLN A 63 -14.00 -0.84 -3.92
N LYS A 64 -15.26 -0.51 -3.78
CA LYS A 64 -16.16 -1.25 -2.95
C LYS A 64 -16.34 -2.71 -3.31
N ASP A 65 -16.23 -3.03 -4.57
CA ASP A 65 -16.42 -4.39 -5.04
C ASP A 65 -15.16 -5.25 -4.93
N ILE A 66 -14.06 -4.69 -4.48
CA ILE A 66 -12.81 -5.42 -4.34
C ILE A 66 -12.75 -6.01 -2.94
N LYS A 67 -12.43 -7.28 -2.84
CA LYS A 67 -12.36 -7.97 -1.56
C LYS A 67 -10.93 -8.19 -1.15
N VAL A 68 -10.65 -7.92 0.11
CA VAL A 68 -9.31 -8.08 0.69
C VAL A 68 -9.49 -8.87 1.98
N TYR A 69 -8.64 -9.86 2.18
CA TYR A 69 -8.77 -10.76 3.33
C TYR A 69 -7.68 -10.45 4.34
N ASP A 70 -7.83 -10.96 5.56
CA ASP A 70 -6.89 -10.63 6.62
C ASP A 70 -5.53 -11.27 6.44
N ASP A 71 -5.40 -12.23 5.53
CA ASP A 71 -4.10 -12.79 5.17
C ASP A 71 -3.49 -12.08 3.96
N ALA A 72 -4.04 -10.94 3.58
CA ALA A 72 -3.50 -10.13 2.49
C ALA A 72 -2.13 -9.58 2.84
N ILE A 73 -1.36 -9.28 1.81
CA ILE A 73 -0.04 -8.68 1.97
C ILE A 73 -0.01 -7.35 1.23
N ALA A 74 0.37 -6.30 1.92
CA ALA A 74 0.51 -4.98 1.30
C ALA A 74 2.00 -4.67 1.17
N SER A 75 2.44 -4.35 -0.03
CA SER A 75 3.84 -4.09 -0.32
C SER A 75 3.99 -2.77 -1.05
N ILE A 76 5.04 -2.03 -0.73
CA ILE A 76 5.33 -0.79 -1.43
C ILE A 76 6.36 -1.10 -2.50
N LYS A 77 6.04 -0.77 -3.74
CA LYS A 77 6.88 -1.10 -4.88
C LYS A 77 7.14 0.12 -5.73
N THR A 78 8.14 0.02 -6.58
CA THR A 78 8.54 1.09 -7.48
C THR A 78 8.32 0.65 -8.91
N GLU A 79 7.87 1.56 -9.76
CA GLU A 79 7.76 1.28 -11.17
C GLU A 79 9.12 1.49 -11.81
N GLY A 80 9.84 0.41 -12.04
CA GLY A 80 11.17 0.49 -12.60
C GLY A 80 12.15 0.99 -11.56
N LEU A 81 13.29 1.46 -12.03
CA LEU A 81 14.34 1.90 -11.14
C LEU A 81 14.11 3.31 -10.61
N ILE A 82 13.44 4.13 -11.37
CA ILE A 82 13.23 5.52 -10.98
C ILE A 82 11.77 5.90 -11.09
N GLY A 83 10.89 5.00 -10.98
CA GLY A 83 9.49 5.32 -11.13
C GLY A 83 8.86 5.76 -9.82
N ASP A 84 7.62 6.12 -9.92
CA ASP A 84 6.84 6.47 -8.74
C ASP A 84 6.56 5.22 -7.93
N MET A 85 6.34 5.43 -6.65
CA MET A 85 5.99 4.33 -5.78
C MET A 85 4.50 4.03 -5.88
N PHE A 86 4.16 2.77 -5.68
CA PHE A 86 2.76 2.38 -5.61
C PHE A 86 2.60 1.29 -4.56
N LEU A 87 1.36 1.08 -4.14
CA LEU A 87 1.07 0.06 -3.16
C LEU A 87 0.50 -1.15 -3.88
N SER A 88 1.13 -2.30 -3.68
CA SER A 88 0.69 -3.54 -4.28
C SER A 88 0.05 -4.40 -3.21
N ILE A 89 -1.14 -4.92 -3.47
CA ILE A 89 -1.85 -5.76 -2.53
C ILE A 89 -2.05 -7.13 -3.11
N ASP A 90 -1.61 -8.13 -2.36
CA ASP A 90 -1.98 -9.51 -2.62
C ASP A 90 -3.24 -9.75 -1.78
N PRO A 91 -4.37 -10.03 -2.39
CA PRO A 91 -5.64 -10.04 -1.64
C PRO A 91 -5.78 -11.13 -0.60
N GLY A 92 -4.95 -12.17 -0.68
CA GLY A 92 -5.12 -13.29 0.22
C GLY A 92 -6.27 -14.16 -0.22
N GLY A 93 -6.97 -14.74 0.73
CA GLY A 93 -8.14 -15.55 0.41
C GLY A 93 -8.39 -16.67 1.39
N ALA A 94 -7.43 -16.93 2.26
CA ALA A 94 -7.57 -18.00 3.25
C ALA A 94 -8.12 -17.50 4.57
N GLY A 95 -8.06 -16.20 4.80
CA GLY A 95 -8.51 -15.64 6.06
C GLY A 95 -9.92 -15.10 5.99
N LYS A 96 -10.22 -14.23 6.92
CA LYS A 96 -11.53 -13.59 6.99
C LYS A 96 -11.53 -12.34 6.11
N LEU A 97 -12.67 -12.06 5.53
CA LEU A 97 -12.83 -10.86 4.73
C LEU A 97 -12.69 -9.62 5.62
N LEU A 98 -11.86 -8.69 5.21
CA LEU A 98 -11.73 -7.43 5.94
C LEU A 98 -12.87 -6.50 5.57
N GLY A 99 -13.49 -5.91 6.59
CA GLY A 99 -14.49 -4.91 6.34
C GLY A 99 -13.88 -3.52 6.35
N PRO A 100 -14.70 -2.50 6.15
CA PRO A 100 -14.21 -1.13 6.21
C PRO A 100 -13.52 -0.86 7.53
N GLY A 101 -12.38 -0.20 7.48
CA GLY A 101 -11.61 0.08 8.67
C GLY A 101 -10.69 -1.04 9.10
N GLY A 102 -10.71 -2.16 8.39
CA GLY A 102 -9.84 -3.28 8.74
C GLY A 102 -8.37 -2.98 8.50
N THR A 103 -7.52 -3.79 9.09
CA THR A 103 -6.07 -3.60 8.99
C THR A 103 -5.43 -4.80 8.34
N ILE A 104 -4.58 -4.53 7.35
CA ILE A 104 -3.75 -5.55 6.74
C ILE A 104 -2.52 -5.70 7.64
N THR A 105 -2.32 -6.89 8.17
CA THR A 105 -1.26 -7.11 9.15
C THR A 105 0.08 -7.47 8.51
N GLU A 106 0.06 -8.03 7.31
CA GLU A 106 1.30 -8.39 6.63
C GLU A 106 1.69 -7.28 5.68
N THR A 107 2.81 -6.64 5.95
CA THR A 107 3.25 -5.54 5.12
C THR A 107 4.73 -5.69 4.79
N GLN A 108 5.11 -5.19 3.62
CA GLN A 108 6.49 -5.17 3.19
C GLN A 108 6.83 -3.73 2.82
N PRO A 109 7.78 -3.12 3.52
CA PRO A 109 8.08 -1.70 3.28
C PRO A 109 8.81 -1.51 1.97
N ALA A 110 8.97 -0.26 1.60
CA ALA A 110 9.70 0.09 0.40
C ALA A 110 11.13 -0.42 0.49
N VAL A 111 11.65 -0.85 -0.65
CA VAL A 111 13.03 -1.29 -0.75
C VAL A 111 13.76 -0.30 -1.64
N ASP A 112 14.92 0.14 -1.18
CA ASP A 112 15.76 1.02 -1.98
C ASP A 112 16.51 0.15 -2.96
N ILE A 113 16.15 0.24 -4.23
CA ILE A 113 16.75 -0.61 -5.24
C ILE A 113 18.23 -0.35 -5.40
N VAL A 114 18.63 0.91 -5.30
CA VAL A 114 20.04 1.24 -5.40
C VAL A 114 20.82 0.61 -4.25
N ASP A 115 20.29 0.72 -3.06
CA ASP A 115 20.91 0.14 -1.89
C ASP A 115 20.96 -1.38 -2.00
N LEU A 116 19.90 -1.96 -2.50
CA LEU A 116 19.85 -3.40 -2.65
C LEU A 116 20.89 -3.90 -3.64
N ILE A 117 21.04 -3.20 -4.75
CA ILE A 117 22.03 -3.56 -5.74
C ILE A 117 23.44 -3.46 -5.16
N GLY A 118 23.73 -2.39 -4.46
CA GLY A 118 25.01 -2.23 -3.83
C GLY A 118 25.30 -3.33 -2.83
N LYS A 119 24.31 -3.62 -2.02
CA LYS A 119 24.47 -4.66 -1.02
C LYS A 119 24.71 -6.02 -1.64
N TYR A 120 24.00 -6.31 -2.70
CA TYR A 120 24.15 -7.58 -3.36
C TYR A 120 25.56 -7.71 -3.97
N ALA A 121 26.01 -6.68 -4.65
CA ALA A 121 27.32 -6.72 -5.29
C ALA A 121 28.43 -6.85 -4.26
N PHE A 122 28.42 -6.04 -3.24
CA PHE A 122 29.50 -6.08 -2.28
C PHE A 122 29.38 -7.24 -1.31
N GLY A 123 28.18 -7.65 -1.02
CA GLY A 123 27.97 -8.78 -0.16
C GLY A 123 28.56 -10.04 -0.75
N GLU A 124 28.43 -10.21 -2.04
CA GLU A 124 29.00 -11.38 -2.68
C GLU A 124 30.49 -11.39 -2.63
N VAL A 125 31.09 -10.26 -2.89
CA VAL A 125 32.53 -10.16 -2.84
C VAL A 125 33.02 -10.50 -1.44
N LYS A 126 32.32 -10.04 -0.44
CA LYS A 126 32.73 -10.31 0.90
C LYS A 126 32.65 -11.75 1.28
N LYS A 127 31.79 -12.48 0.69
CA LYS A 127 31.67 -13.88 0.98
C LYS A 127 32.79 -14.69 0.44
N GLN A 128 33.49 -14.16 -0.52
CA GLN A 128 34.64 -14.82 -1.05
C GLN A 128 35.79 -14.70 -0.09
#